data_abf29e71043632d89997a877706caf45
#
_entry.id   abf29e71043632d89997a877706caf45
#
_cell.length_a   1.000
_cell.length_b   1.000
_cell.length_c   1.000
_cell.angle_alpha   90.00
_cell.angle_beta   90.00
_cell.angle_gamma   90.00
#
_symmetry.space_group_name_H-M   'P 1'
#
loop_
_entity.id
_entity.type
_entity.pdbx_description
1 polymer ?
#
loop_
_entity_poly.entity_id
_entity_poly.type
_entity_poly.pdbx_seq_one_letter_code
_entity_poly.pdbx_strand_id
1 'polypeptide(L)'
;MNKLHIIATATGLLAAGLLHAQTRLPTVPPSQYTAEQKQAATEFEAARKVPVFGPFEPLIHSPQMMSQARAMGDYLRYKSAIGTTLSELVILVTAREWTQDYEWYVHYPLALKSGIKKDIADAIGDGRRPQGLSDDEEIVYDFSIELHRNKRVSDTLFARAEKRFGKQGIVDLTGISGYYTLLAMELNVAQYELPKDGKRLERFPK
;
A
#
# COMPACT_ATOMS: atom_id res chain seq x y z
N MET A 1 -31.98 13.39 -69.57
CA MET A 1 -32.47 13.40 -68.15
C MET A 1 -31.41 12.72 -67.30
N ASN A 2 -30.48 13.51 -66.73
CA ASN A 2 -29.36 13.00 -65.89
C ASN A 2 -29.81 13.02 -64.43
N LYS A 3 -29.83 11.83 -63.79
CA LYS A 3 -30.07 11.70 -62.35
C LYS A 3 -28.74 11.81 -61.61
N LEU A 4 -28.57 12.87 -60.85
CA LEU A 4 -27.44 13.13 -59.99
C LEU A 4 -27.64 12.32 -58.68
N HIS A 5 -26.76 11.38 -58.38
CA HIS A 5 -26.76 10.66 -57.10
C HIS A 5 -25.87 11.41 -56.12
N ILE A 6 -26.46 11.96 -55.07
CA ILE A 6 -25.73 12.57 -53.97
C ILE A 6 -25.42 11.45 -52.97
N ILE A 7 -24.14 11.15 -52.80
CA ILE A 7 -23.62 10.23 -51.77
C ILE A 7 -23.33 11.10 -50.54
N ALA A 8 -24.14 10.94 -49.51
CA ALA A 8 -23.89 11.56 -48.20
C ALA A 8 -22.92 10.68 -47.40
N THR A 9 -21.69 11.12 -47.28
CA THR A 9 -20.69 10.51 -46.37
C THR A 9 -20.95 10.98 -44.95
N ALA A 10 -21.49 10.12 -44.12
CA ALA A 10 -21.61 10.35 -42.68
C ALA A 10 -20.27 10.13 -42.01
N THR A 11 -19.57 11.20 -41.63
CA THR A 11 -18.37 11.17 -40.82
C THR A 11 -18.77 10.99 -39.35
N GLY A 12 -18.73 9.75 -38.86
CA GLY A 12 -18.89 9.46 -37.44
C GLY A 12 -17.67 9.92 -36.65
N LEU A 13 -17.80 10.99 -35.84
CA LEU A 13 -16.82 11.33 -34.80
C LEU A 13 -16.90 10.26 -33.72
N LEU A 14 -15.91 9.37 -33.66
CA LEU A 14 -15.65 8.58 -32.45
C LEU A 14 -15.07 9.52 -31.39
N ALA A 15 -15.91 9.95 -30.47
CA ALA A 15 -15.45 10.56 -29.21
C ALA A 15 -14.81 9.46 -28.36
N ALA A 16 -13.49 9.36 -28.42
CA ALA A 16 -12.72 8.58 -27.46
C ALA A 16 -12.83 9.31 -26.12
N GLY A 17 -13.84 8.97 -25.32
CA GLY A 17 -13.93 9.38 -23.93
C GLY A 17 -12.72 8.88 -23.19
N LEU A 18 -11.92 9.79 -22.61
CA LEU A 18 -10.90 9.48 -21.63
C LEU A 18 -11.62 8.81 -20.44
N LEU A 19 -11.63 7.48 -20.42
CA LEU A 19 -12.04 6.71 -19.26
C LEU A 19 -11.01 7.00 -18.16
N HIS A 20 -11.28 8.00 -17.33
CA HIS A 20 -10.64 8.08 -16.03
C HIS A 20 -11.05 6.81 -15.28
N ALA A 21 -10.08 6.05 -14.80
CA ALA A 21 -10.36 4.88 -13.98
C ALA A 21 -11.07 5.37 -12.73
N GLN A 22 -12.39 5.17 -12.67
CA GLN A 22 -13.20 5.58 -11.53
C GLN A 22 -12.90 4.64 -10.36
N THR A 23 -12.64 5.20 -9.18
CA THR A 23 -12.48 4.43 -7.94
C THR A 23 -13.68 3.48 -7.77
N ARG A 24 -13.41 2.15 -7.65
CA ARG A 24 -14.47 1.13 -7.60
C ARG A 24 -15.20 1.09 -6.25
N LEU A 25 -14.50 1.51 -5.19
CA LEU A 25 -15.04 1.68 -3.85
C LEU A 25 -14.93 3.16 -3.47
N PRO A 26 -15.89 3.99 -3.92
CA PRO A 26 -15.81 5.43 -3.73
C PRO A 26 -15.90 5.80 -2.25
N THR A 27 -15.26 6.90 -1.88
CA THR A 27 -15.36 7.49 -0.54
C THR A 27 -16.83 7.73 -0.20
N VAL A 28 -17.29 7.23 0.94
CA VAL A 28 -18.63 7.50 1.47
C VAL A 28 -18.58 8.82 2.23
N PRO A 29 -19.40 9.83 1.86
CA PRO A 29 -19.46 11.06 2.64
C PRO A 29 -19.92 10.78 4.10
N PRO A 30 -19.35 11.43 5.11
CA PRO A 30 -19.73 11.20 6.53
C PRO A 30 -21.22 11.39 6.81
N SER A 31 -21.90 12.26 6.04
CA SER A 31 -23.35 12.48 6.12
C SER A 31 -24.18 11.27 5.67
N GLN A 32 -23.57 10.34 4.93
CA GLN A 32 -24.22 9.13 4.41
C GLN A 32 -23.82 7.86 5.16
N TYR A 33 -23.00 7.97 6.23
CA TYR A 33 -22.60 6.82 7.01
C TYR A 33 -23.79 6.12 7.67
N THR A 34 -23.81 4.77 7.60
CA THR A 34 -24.66 3.96 8.46
C THR A 34 -24.26 4.14 9.93
N ALA A 35 -25.05 3.60 10.86
CA ALA A 35 -24.73 3.64 12.28
C ALA A 35 -23.36 2.97 12.56
N GLU A 36 -23.12 1.81 11.96
CA GLU A 36 -21.88 1.05 12.12
C GLU A 36 -20.67 1.78 11.49
N GLN A 37 -20.83 2.39 10.33
CA GLN A 37 -19.79 3.20 9.68
C GLN A 37 -19.45 4.42 10.52
N LYS A 38 -20.46 5.09 11.06
CA LYS A 38 -20.27 6.24 11.95
C LYS A 38 -19.52 5.87 13.22
N GLN A 39 -19.85 4.72 13.81
CA GLN A 39 -19.14 4.21 14.98
C GLN A 39 -17.67 3.92 14.64
N ALA A 40 -17.40 3.18 13.57
CA ALA A 40 -16.03 2.85 13.14
C ALA A 40 -15.20 4.10 12.83
N ALA A 41 -15.78 5.10 12.15
CA ALA A 41 -15.12 6.38 11.88
C ALA A 41 -14.82 7.14 13.20
N THR A 42 -15.76 7.17 14.14
CA THR A 42 -15.55 7.81 15.45
C THR A 42 -14.41 7.14 16.23
N GLU A 43 -14.36 5.81 16.24
CA GLU A 43 -13.28 5.04 16.88
C GLU A 43 -11.93 5.30 16.20
N PHE A 44 -11.92 5.41 14.85
CA PHE A 44 -10.73 5.74 14.08
C PHE A 44 -10.20 7.13 14.44
N GLU A 45 -11.07 8.15 14.42
CA GLU A 45 -10.72 9.52 14.75
C GLU A 45 -10.27 9.67 16.21
N ALA A 46 -10.90 8.96 17.14
CA ALA A 46 -10.49 8.93 18.54
C ALA A 46 -9.08 8.37 18.72
N ALA A 47 -8.73 7.33 17.95
CA ALA A 47 -7.41 6.69 18.02
C ALA A 47 -6.31 7.49 17.29
N ARG A 48 -6.58 7.97 16.09
CA ARG A 48 -5.57 8.57 15.20
C ARG A 48 -5.56 10.09 15.17
N LYS A 49 -6.56 10.75 15.74
CA LYS A 49 -6.72 12.21 15.81
C LYS A 49 -6.83 12.90 14.43
N VAL A 50 -7.25 12.14 13.42
CA VAL A 50 -7.50 12.61 12.06
C VAL A 50 -8.73 11.90 11.51
N PRO A 51 -9.45 12.49 10.53
CA PRO A 51 -10.56 11.81 9.84
C PRO A 51 -10.12 10.51 9.17
N VAL A 52 -11.08 9.68 8.77
CA VAL A 52 -10.84 8.49 7.94
C VAL A 52 -10.14 8.90 6.64
N PHE A 53 -9.07 8.20 6.28
CA PHE A 53 -8.26 8.50 5.09
C PHE A 53 -7.58 7.25 4.54
N GLY A 54 -7.11 7.34 3.29
CA GLY A 54 -6.30 6.31 2.65
C GLY A 54 -7.00 4.96 2.58
N PRO A 55 -6.34 3.84 2.95
CA PRO A 55 -6.95 2.51 2.87
C PRO A 55 -8.19 2.35 3.74
N PHE A 56 -8.40 3.23 4.72
CA PHE A 56 -9.59 3.19 5.57
C PHE A 56 -10.84 3.78 4.90
N GLU A 57 -10.70 4.53 3.82
CA GLU A 57 -11.84 5.00 3.03
C GLU A 57 -12.57 3.84 2.29
N PRO A 58 -11.88 2.93 1.56
CA PRO A 58 -12.55 1.74 1.06
C PRO A 58 -12.92 0.75 2.18
N LEU A 59 -12.13 0.63 3.27
CA LEU A 59 -12.46 -0.23 4.41
C LEU A 59 -13.76 0.18 5.13
N ILE A 60 -14.21 1.43 5.02
CA ILE A 60 -15.48 1.87 5.65
C ILE A 60 -16.70 1.10 5.12
N HIS A 61 -16.62 0.51 3.92
CA HIS A 61 -17.65 -0.38 3.40
C HIS A 61 -17.79 -1.69 4.20
N SER A 62 -16.79 -2.03 5.04
CA SER A 62 -16.81 -3.14 6.01
C SER A 62 -16.37 -2.62 7.38
N PRO A 63 -17.24 -1.93 8.16
CA PRO A 63 -16.86 -1.18 9.36
C PRO A 63 -16.14 -2.02 10.42
N GLN A 64 -16.58 -3.26 10.62
CA GLN A 64 -15.94 -4.18 11.57
C GLN A 64 -14.51 -4.53 11.13
N MET A 65 -14.30 -4.82 9.83
CA MET A 65 -12.97 -5.08 9.30
C MET A 65 -12.08 -3.84 9.42
N MET A 66 -12.62 -2.65 9.15
CA MET A 66 -11.90 -1.38 9.33
C MET A 66 -11.39 -1.21 10.77
N SER A 67 -12.24 -1.44 11.78
CA SER A 67 -11.85 -1.31 13.19
C SER A 67 -10.75 -2.30 13.57
N GLN A 68 -10.83 -3.54 13.12
CA GLN A 68 -9.80 -4.57 13.37
C GLN A 68 -8.49 -4.26 12.65
N ALA A 69 -8.56 -3.89 11.37
CA ALA A 69 -7.39 -3.51 10.59
C ALA A 69 -6.68 -2.30 11.20
N ARG A 70 -7.43 -1.28 11.66
CA ARG A 70 -6.85 -0.13 12.36
C ARG A 70 -6.11 -0.56 13.61
N ALA A 71 -6.72 -1.39 14.46
CA ALA A 71 -6.10 -1.81 15.72
C ALA A 71 -4.82 -2.62 15.47
N MET A 72 -4.82 -3.51 14.48
CA MET A 72 -3.64 -4.27 14.06
C MET A 72 -2.54 -3.32 13.53
N GLY A 73 -2.90 -2.37 12.67
CA GLY A 73 -1.97 -1.39 12.12
C GLY A 73 -1.35 -0.50 13.19
N ASP A 74 -2.12 -0.07 14.19
CA ASP A 74 -1.62 0.74 15.30
C ASP A 74 -0.58 -0.02 16.15
N TYR A 75 -0.77 -1.33 16.35
CA TYR A 75 0.22 -2.17 17.02
C TYR A 75 1.48 -2.33 16.17
N LEU A 76 1.32 -2.79 14.93
CA LEU A 76 2.44 -3.15 14.06
C LEU A 76 3.36 -1.96 13.71
N ARG A 77 2.79 -0.76 13.56
CA ARG A 77 3.57 0.44 13.24
C ARG A 77 4.30 1.04 14.43
N TYR A 78 3.68 1.02 15.60
CA TYR A 78 4.15 1.82 16.73
C TYR A 78 4.61 1.01 17.94
N LYS A 79 4.33 -0.30 17.96
CA LYS A 79 4.61 -1.16 19.12
C LYS A 79 5.28 -2.48 18.76
N SER A 80 5.59 -2.71 17.47
CA SER A 80 6.25 -3.93 17.04
C SER A 80 7.66 -4.07 17.66
N ALA A 81 8.08 -5.31 17.89
CA ALA A 81 9.37 -5.62 18.48
C ALA A 81 10.57 -5.26 17.57
N ILE A 82 10.34 -5.04 16.27
CA ILE A 82 11.40 -4.63 15.34
C ILE A 82 11.62 -3.11 15.29
N GLY A 83 10.72 -2.32 15.89
CA GLY A 83 10.79 -0.86 15.92
C GLY A 83 10.34 -0.18 14.62
N THR A 84 10.12 1.14 14.71
CA THR A 84 9.46 1.92 13.64
C THR A 84 10.28 1.99 12.35
N THR A 85 11.61 2.17 12.44
CA THR A 85 12.47 2.28 11.26
C THR A 85 12.42 1.00 10.40
N LEU A 86 12.56 -0.16 11.01
CA LEU A 86 12.50 -1.44 10.30
C LEU A 86 11.07 -1.75 9.84
N SER A 87 10.04 -1.34 10.59
CA SER A 87 8.65 -1.44 10.15
C SER A 87 8.41 -0.66 8.85
N GLU A 88 8.90 0.58 8.76
CA GLU A 88 8.78 1.38 7.53
C GLU A 88 9.56 0.74 6.36
N LEU A 89 10.72 0.10 6.61
CA LEU A 89 11.45 -0.66 5.58
C LEU A 89 10.59 -1.80 5.01
N VAL A 90 9.95 -2.61 5.87
CA VAL A 90 9.02 -3.68 5.45
C VAL A 90 7.88 -3.11 4.62
N ILE A 91 7.32 -1.97 5.04
CA ILE A 91 6.21 -1.32 4.33
C ILE A 91 6.65 -0.90 2.92
N LEU A 92 7.82 -0.30 2.76
CA LEU A 92 8.34 0.07 1.43
C LEU A 92 8.56 -1.15 0.54
N VAL A 93 9.13 -2.23 1.07
CA VAL A 93 9.32 -3.49 0.33
C VAL A 93 7.95 -4.05 -0.10
N THR A 94 6.98 -4.09 0.80
CA THR A 94 5.63 -4.58 0.51
C THR A 94 4.93 -3.72 -0.53
N ALA A 95 4.98 -2.39 -0.39
CA ALA A 95 4.40 -1.45 -1.36
C ALA A 95 5.02 -1.64 -2.76
N ARG A 96 6.35 -1.88 -2.84
CA ARG A 96 7.03 -2.16 -4.11
C ARG A 96 6.60 -3.50 -4.70
N GLU A 97 6.59 -4.58 -3.91
CA GLU A 97 6.24 -5.92 -4.41
C GLU A 97 4.78 -5.97 -4.92
N TRP A 98 3.87 -5.21 -4.31
CA TRP A 98 2.49 -5.05 -4.76
C TRP A 98 2.29 -3.91 -5.78
N THR A 99 3.33 -3.15 -6.08
CA THR A 99 3.29 -1.95 -6.94
C THR A 99 2.12 -1.04 -6.53
N GLN A 100 2.01 -0.82 -5.21
CA GLN A 100 0.93 -0.01 -4.63
C GLN A 100 1.41 1.44 -4.46
N ASP A 101 0.89 2.31 -5.32
CA ASP A 101 1.33 3.70 -5.44
C ASP A 101 1.01 4.55 -4.19
N TYR A 102 -0.18 4.36 -3.59
CA TYR A 102 -0.60 5.17 -2.44
C TYR A 102 0.19 4.81 -1.18
N GLU A 103 0.42 3.52 -0.91
CA GLU A 103 1.26 3.09 0.22
C GLU A 103 2.70 3.62 0.05
N TRP A 104 3.23 3.57 -1.15
CA TRP A 104 4.54 4.16 -1.45
C TRP A 104 4.56 5.67 -1.20
N TYR A 105 3.57 6.39 -1.72
CA TYR A 105 3.46 7.85 -1.57
C TYR A 105 3.45 8.27 -0.10
N VAL A 106 2.69 7.57 0.74
CA VAL A 106 2.57 7.87 2.17
C VAL A 106 3.83 7.45 2.94
N HIS A 107 4.36 6.25 2.67
CA HIS A 107 5.38 5.64 3.51
C HIS A 107 6.81 6.00 3.11
N TYR A 108 7.06 6.41 1.87
CA TYR A 108 8.40 6.87 1.46
C TYR A 108 8.93 8.02 2.33
N PRO A 109 8.22 9.15 2.51
CA PRO A 109 8.70 10.22 3.39
C PRO A 109 8.76 9.81 4.86
N LEU A 110 7.88 8.93 5.32
CA LEU A 110 7.91 8.41 6.69
C LEU A 110 9.14 7.51 6.93
N ALA A 111 9.50 6.67 5.99
CA ALA A 111 10.70 5.86 6.04
C ALA A 111 11.98 6.71 6.14
N LEU A 112 12.08 7.76 5.31
CA LEU A 112 13.21 8.70 5.40
C LEU A 112 13.25 9.40 6.76
N LYS A 113 12.11 9.85 7.25
CA LYS A 113 11.99 10.48 8.58
C LYS A 113 12.35 9.53 9.72
N SER A 114 12.08 8.24 9.57
CA SER A 114 12.39 7.21 10.57
C SER A 114 13.87 6.80 10.58
N GLY A 115 14.66 7.22 9.58
CA GLY A 115 16.09 6.97 9.50
C GLY A 115 16.55 6.08 8.35
N ILE A 116 15.64 5.59 7.49
CA ILE A 116 16.03 4.88 6.26
C ILE A 116 16.72 5.85 5.32
N LYS A 117 17.91 5.48 4.84
CA LYS A 117 18.66 6.30 3.89
C LYS A 117 17.93 6.40 2.55
N LYS A 118 18.01 7.59 1.93
CA LYS A 118 17.34 7.85 0.66
C LYS A 118 17.74 6.84 -0.43
N ASP A 119 19.03 6.53 -0.54
CA ASP A 119 19.53 5.59 -1.55
C ASP A 119 18.99 4.17 -1.37
N ILE A 120 18.71 3.76 -0.12
CA ILE A 120 18.07 2.49 0.21
C ILE A 120 16.60 2.51 -0.27
N ALA A 121 15.85 3.56 0.11
CA ALA A 121 14.46 3.70 -0.29
C ALA A 121 14.32 3.80 -1.82
N ASP A 122 15.16 4.58 -2.48
CA ASP A 122 15.15 4.72 -3.95
C ASP A 122 15.44 3.37 -4.65
N ALA A 123 16.44 2.61 -4.16
CA ALA A 123 16.74 1.29 -4.72
C ALA A 123 15.56 0.32 -4.60
N ILE A 124 14.85 0.35 -3.48
CA ILE A 124 13.60 -0.44 -3.32
C ILE A 124 12.56 0.02 -4.35
N GLY A 125 12.34 1.32 -4.49
CA GLY A 125 11.42 1.89 -5.47
C GLY A 125 11.71 1.47 -6.91
N ASP A 126 13.00 1.39 -7.26
CA ASP A 126 13.49 0.92 -8.55
C ASP A 126 13.43 -0.61 -8.71
N GLY A 127 12.98 -1.35 -7.71
CA GLY A 127 12.97 -2.83 -7.72
C GLY A 127 14.35 -3.47 -7.64
N ARG A 128 15.37 -2.71 -7.22
CA ARG A 128 16.75 -3.17 -7.06
C ARG A 128 17.06 -3.50 -5.60
N ARG A 129 17.97 -4.45 -5.38
CA ARG A 129 18.51 -4.67 -4.04
C ARG A 129 19.29 -3.44 -3.58
N PRO A 130 18.97 -2.85 -2.42
CA PRO A 130 19.71 -1.72 -1.87
C PRO A 130 21.17 -2.11 -1.53
N GLN A 131 22.07 -1.13 -1.59
CA GLN A 131 23.44 -1.24 -1.09
C GLN A 131 23.57 -0.48 0.23
N GLY A 132 24.52 -0.88 1.07
CA GLY A 132 24.83 -0.18 2.33
C GLY A 132 23.76 -0.31 3.41
N LEU A 133 22.97 -1.38 3.36
CA LEU A 133 22.09 -1.78 4.44
C LEU A 133 22.93 -2.09 5.71
N SER A 134 22.42 -1.72 6.89
CA SER A 134 22.89 -2.25 8.15
C SER A 134 22.51 -3.74 8.28
N ASP A 135 23.12 -4.46 9.22
CA ASP A 135 22.81 -5.88 9.45
C ASP A 135 21.31 -6.12 9.71
N ASP A 136 20.67 -5.23 10.47
CA ASP A 136 19.24 -5.31 10.78
C ASP A 136 18.38 -5.05 9.55
N GLU A 137 18.70 -4.01 8.78
CA GLU A 137 18.01 -3.69 7.53
C GLU A 137 18.16 -4.82 6.51
N GLU A 138 19.35 -5.44 6.42
CA GLU A 138 19.57 -6.55 5.50
C GLU A 138 18.70 -7.76 5.86
N ILE A 139 18.68 -8.16 7.15
CA ILE A 139 17.83 -9.26 7.61
C ILE A 139 16.36 -8.99 7.28
N VAL A 140 15.86 -7.80 7.58
CA VAL A 140 14.47 -7.43 7.39
C VAL A 140 14.12 -7.33 5.91
N TYR A 141 15.00 -6.75 5.09
CA TYR A 141 14.82 -6.65 3.64
C TYR A 141 14.74 -8.05 3.01
N ASP A 142 15.74 -8.91 3.28
CA ASP A 142 15.80 -10.26 2.69
C ASP A 142 14.63 -11.12 3.15
N PHE A 143 14.25 -11.04 4.44
CA PHE A 143 13.08 -11.74 4.98
C PHE A 143 11.80 -11.33 4.25
N SER A 144 11.58 -10.03 4.06
CA SER A 144 10.41 -9.51 3.38
C SER A 144 10.39 -9.92 1.90
N ILE A 145 11.52 -9.84 1.20
CA ILE A 145 11.65 -10.25 -0.20
C ILE A 145 11.38 -11.76 -0.37
N GLU A 146 12.01 -12.61 0.45
CA GLU A 146 11.75 -14.07 0.38
C GLU A 146 10.28 -14.38 0.66
N LEU A 147 9.69 -13.76 1.70
CA LEU A 147 8.31 -13.97 2.04
C LEU A 147 7.36 -13.58 0.90
N HIS A 148 7.58 -12.41 0.28
CA HIS A 148 6.73 -11.95 -0.81
C HIS A 148 6.90 -12.75 -2.10
N ARG A 149 8.12 -13.12 -2.47
CA ARG A 149 8.41 -13.77 -3.75
C ARG A 149 8.30 -15.29 -3.68
N ASN A 150 8.88 -15.90 -2.63
CA ASN A 150 8.93 -17.35 -2.47
C ASN A 150 7.76 -17.91 -1.64
N LYS A 151 6.95 -17.04 -0.99
CA LYS A 151 5.86 -17.42 -0.07
C LYS A 151 6.35 -18.18 1.16
N ARG A 152 7.63 -18.12 1.43
CA ARG A 152 8.30 -18.71 2.59
C ARG A 152 9.64 -18.00 2.82
N VAL A 153 10.22 -18.21 4.00
CA VAL A 153 11.57 -17.74 4.36
C VAL A 153 12.45 -18.96 4.53
N SER A 154 13.71 -18.88 4.05
CA SER A 154 14.70 -19.96 4.20
C SER A 154 15.08 -20.15 5.66
N ASP A 155 15.46 -21.38 6.05
CA ASP A 155 15.84 -21.72 7.43
C ASP A 155 17.04 -20.89 7.90
N THR A 156 17.97 -20.62 7.02
CA THR A 156 19.17 -19.80 7.34
C THR A 156 18.76 -18.36 7.68
N LEU A 157 17.88 -17.77 6.89
CA LEU A 157 17.43 -16.40 7.13
C LEU A 157 16.51 -16.32 8.34
N PHE A 158 15.62 -17.32 8.51
CA PHE A 158 14.80 -17.43 9.72
C PHE A 158 15.67 -17.46 10.98
N ALA A 159 16.71 -18.30 11.02
CA ALA A 159 17.60 -18.39 12.17
C ALA A 159 18.35 -17.06 12.46
N ARG A 160 18.79 -16.34 11.40
CA ARG A 160 19.39 -15.01 11.56
C ARG A 160 18.39 -14.02 12.18
N ALA A 161 17.18 -13.98 11.66
CA ALA A 161 16.14 -13.08 12.12
C ALA A 161 15.67 -13.42 13.54
N GLU A 162 15.50 -14.71 13.86
CA GLU A 162 15.11 -15.16 15.22
C GLU A 162 16.21 -14.80 16.24
N LYS A 163 17.48 -15.03 15.92
CA LYS A 163 18.60 -14.65 16.78
C LYS A 163 18.61 -13.15 17.07
N ARG A 164 18.25 -12.32 16.08
CA ARG A 164 18.31 -10.86 16.20
C ARG A 164 17.08 -10.25 16.86
N PHE A 165 15.89 -10.70 16.49
CA PHE A 165 14.63 -10.07 16.89
C PHE A 165 13.75 -10.95 17.80
N GLY A 166 14.17 -12.19 18.05
CA GLY A 166 13.36 -13.16 18.79
C GLY A 166 12.08 -13.60 18.08
N LYS A 167 11.35 -14.50 18.71
CA LYS A 167 10.12 -15.05 18.14
C LYS A 167 9.03 -13.98 17.94
N GLN A 168 8.92 -13.02 18.87
CA GLN A 168 7.99 -11.92 18.74
C GLN A 168 8.33 -11.07 17.51
N GLY A 169 9.62 -10.73 17.33
CA GLY A 169 10.04 -9.96 16.15
C GLY A 169 9.75 -10.66 14.83
N ILE A 170 9.89 -11.99 14.76
CA ILE A 170 9.50 -12.80 13.59
C ILE A 170 7.99 -12.66 13.31
N VAL A 171 7.16 -12.80 14.34
CA VAL A 171 5.70 -12.68 14.20
C VAL A 171 5.32 -11.27 13.76
N ASP A 172 5.91 -10.24 14.37
CA ASP A 172 5.63 -8.85 14.02
C ASP A 172 6.08 -8.50 12.60
N LEU A 173 7.27 -8.95 12.18
CA LEU A 173 7.79 -8.77 10.82
C LEU A 173 6.88 -9.43 9.78
N THR A 174 6.44 -10.65 10.04
CA THR A 174 5.46 -11.35 9.21
C THR A 174 4.12 -10.62 9.21
N GLY A 175 3.68 -10.14 10.39
CA GLY A 175 2.46 -9.38 10.58
C GLY A 175 2.44 -8.08 9.76
N ILE A 176 3.54 -7.31 9.77
CA ILE A 176 3.66 -6.08 8.98
C ILE A 176 3.57 -6.39 7.49
N SER A 177 4.32 -7.40 7.00
CA SER A 177 4.26 -7.83 5.60
C SER A 177 2.84 -8.23 5.19
N GLY A 178 2.15 -9.04 6.01
CA GLY A 178 0.77 -9.48 5.74
C GLY A 178 -0.25 -8.34 5.80
N TYR A 179 -0.14 -7.47 6.79
CA TYR A 179 -1.03 -6.34 6.96
C TYR A 179 -0.94 -5.34 5.79
N TYR A 180 0.26 -4.96 5.39
CA TYR A 180 0.43 -4.05 4.25
C TYR A 180 0.14 -4.72 2.91
N THR A 181 0.27 -6.05 2.81
CA THR A 181 -0.27 -6.82 1.69
C THR A 181 -1.79 -6.70 1.60
N LEU A 182 -2.50 -6.86 2.73
CA LEU A 182 -3.95 -6.66 2.79
C LEU A 182 -4.35 -5.27 2.29
N LEU A 183 -3.70 -4.21 2.81
CA LEU A 183 -4.01 -2.84 2.41
C LEU A 183 -3.66 -2.59 0.93
N ALA A 184 -2.54 -3.10 0.46
CA ALA A 184 -2.15 -2.98 -0.96
C ALA A 184 -3.14 -3.67 -1.89
N MET A 185 -3.59 -4.88 -1.54
CA MET A 185 -4.62 -5.62 -2.30
C MET A 185 -5.92 -4.84 -2.37
N GLU A 186 -6.38 -4.31 -1.24
CA GLU A 186 -7.61 -3.55 -1.14
C GLU A 186 -7.56 -2.27 -1.97
N LEU A 187 -6.52 -1.47 -1.82
CA LEU A 187 -6.32 -0.25 -2.61
C LEU A 187 -6.22 -0.56 -4.12
N ASN A 188 -5.56 -1.66 -4.51
CA ASN A 188 -5.49 -2.10 -5.90
C ASN A 188 -6.87 -2.56 -6.42
N VAL A 189 -7.65 -3.29 -5.63
CA VAL A 189 -9.04 -3.69 -5.97
C VAL A 189 -9.94 -2.47 -6.10
N ALA A 190 -9.83 -1.52 -5.15
CA ALA A 190 -10.60 -0.29 -5.16
C ALA A 190 -10.21 0.65 -6.32
N GLN A 191 -9.05 0.45 -6.95
CA GLN A 191 -8.42 1.41 -7.87
C GLN A 191 -8.33 2.79 -7.21
N TYR A 192 -7.83 2.78 -5.97
CA TYR A 192 -7.75 3.99 -5.16
C TYR A 192 -6.83 5.02 -5.82
N GLU A 193 -7.33 6.25 -5.92
CA GLU A 193 -6.62 7.30 -6.64
C GLU A 193 -5.43 7.84 -5.85
N LEU A 194 -4.30 7.99 -6.53
CA LEU A 194 -3.14 8.67 -5.99
C LEU A 194 -3.41 10.19 -5.96
N PRO A 195 -2.99 10.92 -4.90
CA PRO A 195 -3.04 12.38 -4.90
C PRO A 195 -2.39 12.99 -6.15
N LYS A 196 -2.85 14.16 -6.57
CA LYS A 196 -2.41 14.81 -7.85
C LYS A 196 -0.92 15.05 -7.94
N ASP A 197 -0.25 15.26 -6.81
CA ASP A 197 1.21 15.45 -6.67
C ASP A 197 1.96 14.13 -6.47
N GLY A 198 1.25 13.00 -6.35
CA GLY A 198 1.81 11.68 -6.14
C GLY A 198 2.49 11.13 -7.39
N LYS A 199 3.71 10.62 -7.21
CA LYS A 199 4.45 9.94 -8.27
C LYS A 199 4.18 8.44 -8.23
N ARG A 200 3.79 7.87 -9.37
CA ARG A 200 3.58 6.43 -9.49
C ARG A 200 4.91 5.66 -9.48
N LEU A 201 4.89 4.50 -8.86
CA LEU A 201 5.94 3.51 -8.99
C LEU A 201 6.03 3.02 -10.45
N GLU A 202 7.24 2.74 -10.91
CA GLU A 202 7.40 2.08 -12.20
C GLU A 202 6.78 0.68 -12.20
N ARG A 203 6.20 0.28 -13.33
CA ARG A 203 5.63 -1.06 -13.55
C ARG A 203 6.68 -1.96 -14.17
N PHE A 204 6.88 -3.15 -13.62
CA PHE A 204 7.81 -4.13 -14.16
C PHE A 204 7.04 -5.38 -14.61
N PRO A 205 7.51 -6.07 -15.66
CA PRO A 205 8.59 -5.68 -16.60
C PRO A 205 8.23 -4.43 -17.41
N LYS A 206 9.26 -3.72 -17.85
CA LYS A 206 9.12 -2.52 -18.71
C LYS A 206 8.74 -2.93 -20.11
#